data_e41cfbf3a64d5c94a01e414a65872678
#
_entry.id   e41cfbf3a64d5c94a01e414a65872678
#
_cell.length_a   1.000
_cell.length_b   1.000
_cell.length_c   1.000
_cell.angle_alpha   90.00
_cell.angle_beta   90.00
_cell.angle_gamma   90.00
#
_symmetry.space_group_name_H-M   'P 1'
#
loop_
_entity.id
_entity.type
_entity.pdbx_description
1 polymer ?
#
loop_
_entity_poly.entity_id
_entity_poly.type
_entity_poly.pdbx_seq_one_letter_code
_entity_poly.pdbx_strand_id
1 'polypeptide(L)'
;IALHRFGSMPERGFLPISVDDVKEAIGTGRLLPSVTARAKDGVEVGKSFGLGVASYLGSILEIEAVSFAARESGKGSVRMNDTAGSMVKDSLYNAAVSIRKLFDIDLSATDVHVNIVGGAKVDGPSAGLAITLAIFSTVTSLPLRQDVAVTGEVSLQGQVKAIGGVYEKLYGAKQAG
;
A
#
# COMPACT_ATOMS: atom_id res chain seq x y z
N ILE A 1 26.73 -15.15 -11.45
CA ILE A 1 27.11 -14.04 -12.35
C ILE A 1 28.48 -14.32 -12.96
N ALA A 2 29.55 -14.53 -12.16
CA ALA A 2 30.89 -14.79 -12.68
C ALA A 2 30.94 -15.99 -13.63
N LEU A 3 30.36 -17.13 -13.25
CA LEU A 3 30.26 -18.32 -14.12
C LEU A 3 29.40 -18.08 -15.37
N HIS A 4 28.36 -17.28 -15.25
CA HIS A 4 27.48 -16.95 -16.38
C HIS A 4 28.21 -16.11 -17.46
N ARG A 5 29.02 -15.14 -17.03
CA ARG A 5 29.67 -14.20 -17.94
C ARG A 5 31.03 -14.70 -18.45
N PHE A 6 31.80 -15.38 -17.60
CA PHE A 6 33.18 -15.72 -17.90
C PHE A 6 33.44 -17.22 -18.06
N GLY A 7 32.42 -18.05 -17.83
CA GLY A 7 32.56 -19.50 -17.91
C GLY A 7 33.42 -20.15 -16.82
N SER A 8 34.23 -19.39 -16.08
CA SER A 8 35.06 -19.86 -14.98
C SER A 8 35.36 -18.73 -14.01
N MET A 9 35.72 -19.09 -12.78
CA MET A 9 36.23 -18.12 -11.80
C MET A 9 37.71 -17.81 -12.08
N PRO A 10 38.14 -16.56 -11.94
CA PRO A 10 39.56 -16.23 -12.04
C PRO A 10 40.33 -16.92 -10.92
N GLU A 11 41.53 -17.46 -11.23
CA GLU A 11 42.36 -18.16 -10.26
C GLU A 11 42.87 -17.24 -9.14
N ARG A 12 43.03 -15.97 -9.40
CA ARG A 12 43.39 -14.94 -8.41
C ARG A 12 42.78 -13.59 -8.80
N GLY A 13 42.30 -12.83 -7.80
CA GLY A 13 41.85 -11.45 -7.98
C GLY A 13 40.33 -11.24 -7.70
N PHE A 14 39.95 -9.98 -7.77
CA PHE A 14 38.54 -9.56 -7.63
C PHE A 14 37.90 -9.43 -9.01
N LEU A 15 36.72 -10.01 -9.15
CA LEU A 15 35.89 -9.80 -10.32
C LEU A 15 34.89 -8.69 -10.02
N PRO A 16 34.99 -7.51 -10.63
CA PRO A 16 34.00 -6.47 -10.41
C PRO A 16 32.68 -6.88 -11.05
N ILE A 17 31.61 -6.90 -10.27
CA ILE A 17 30.26 -7.18 -10.73
C ILE A 17 29.47 -5.87 -10.70
N SER A 18 29.09 -5.40 -11.87
CA SER A 18 28.25 -4.20 -12.01
C SER A 18 26.77 -4.51 -11.80
N VAL A 19 25.97 -3.47 -11.62
CA VAL A 19 24.51 -3.58 -11.58
C VAL A 19 23.96 -4.15 -12.91
N ASP A 20 24.60 -3.82 -14.02
CA ASP A 20 24.18 -4.31 -15.33
C ASP A 20 24.48 -5.80 -15.52
N ASP A 21 25.59 -6.31 -14.95
CA ASP A 21 25.86 -7.75 -14.91
C ASP A 21 24.79 -8.52 -14.11
N VAL A 22 24.30 -7.91 -13.03
CA VAL A 22 23.20 -8.50 -12.24
C VAL A 22 21.91 -8.52 -13.05
N LYS A 23 21.57 -7.43 -13.72
CA LYS A 23 20.38 -7.32 -14.57
C LYS A 23 20.42 -8.34 -15.72
N GLU A 24 21.57 -8.48 -16.38
CA GLU A 24 21.78 -9.44 -17.46
C GLU A 24 21.62 -10.88 -16.97
N ALA A 25 22.23 -11.23 -15.83
CA ALA A 25 22.16 -12.57 -15.25
C ALA A 25 20.75 -12.97 -14.79
N ILE A 26 19.97 -12.02 -14.27
CA ILE A 26 18.58 -12.25 -13.85
C ILE A 26 17.63 -12.27 -15.06
N GLY A 27 18.01 -11.62 -16.14
CA GLY A 27 17.16 -11.39 -17.31
C GLY A 27 16.22 -10.20 -17.10
N THR A 28 16.26 -9.24 -18.01
CA THR A 28 15.50 -7.99 -17.92
C THR A 28 13.99 -8.18 -17.82
N GLY A 29 13.45 -9.27 -18.36
CA GLY A 29 12.02 -9.60 -18.28
C GLY A 29 11.57 -10.18 -16.93
N ARG A 30 12.48 -10.52 -16.03
CA ARG A 30 12.19 -11.04 -14.67
C ARG A 30 12.32 -9.97 -13.58
N LEU A 31 12.90 -8.83 -13.92
CA LEU A 31 12.94 -7.68 -13.03
C LEU A 31 11.60 -6.96 -13.17
N LEU A 32 10.64 -7.30 -12.33
CA LEU A 32 9.45 -6.47 -12.16
C LEU A 32 9.91 -5.10 -11.67
N PRO A 33 9.36 -4.00 -12.21
CA PRO A 33 9.61 -2.69 -11.64
C PRO A 33 9.25 -2.75 -10.16
N SER A 34 10.22 -2.49 -9.28
CA SER A 34 10.01 -2.55 -7.83
C SER A 34 9.08 -1.42 -7.34
N VAL A 35 8.80 -0.45 -8.21
CA VAL A 35 7.96 0.70 -7.91
C VAL A 35 6.87 0.79 -8.96
N THR A 36 5.69 0.32 -8.63
CA THR A 36 4.49 0.45 -9.48
C THR A 36 3.80 1.80 -9.29
N ALA A 37 3.85 2.34 -8.08
CA ALA A 37 3.31 3.67 -7.75
C ALA A 37 4.46 4.66 -7.51
N ARG A 38 4.30 5.88 -7.97
CA ARG A 38 5.22 6.99 -7.74
C ARG A 38 4.46 8.20 -7.23
N ALA A 39 5.17 9.03 -6.46
CA ALA A 39 4.65 10.34 -6.06
C ALA A 39 4.22 11.13 -7.29
N LYS A 40 3.11 11.84 -7.15
CA LYS A 40 2.57 12.76 -8.16
C LYS A 40 2.24 14.07 -7.50
N ASP A 41 2.46 15.15 -8.21
CA ASP A 41 1.93 16.45 -7.78
C ASP A 41 0.41 16.42 -7.84
N GLY A 42 -0.21 17.11 -6.88
CA GLY A 42 -1.66 17.26 -6.85
C GLY A 42 -2.36 16.51 -5.72
N VAL A 43 -3.67 16.48 -5.84
CA VAL A 43 -4.57 15.89 -4.84
C VAL A 43 -5.66 15.08 -5.53
N GLU A 44 -6.06 13.95 -4.92
CA GLU A 44 -7.13 13.09 -5.44
C GLU A 44 -8.09 12.71 -4.30
N VAL A 45 -9.37 12.58 -4.62
CA VAL A 45 -10.39 12.10 -3.67
C VAL A 45 -10.44 10.59 -3.69
N GLY A 46 -10.51 9.97 -2.51
CA GLY A 46 -10.63 8.53 -2.38
C GLY A 46 -9.36 7.74 -2.66
N LYS A 47 -8.21 8.40 -2.78
CA LYS A 47 -6.93 7.76 -3.08
C LYS A 47 -5.86 8.12 -2.06
N SER A 48 -5.19 7.11 -1.53
CA SER A 48 -4.10 7.24 -0.57
C SER A 48 -2.96 6.27 -0.88
N PHE A 49 -1.79 6.55 -0.35
CA PHE A 49 -0.65 5.63 -0.44
C PHE A 49 -0.31 5.08 0.94
N GLY A 50 -0.32 3.74 1.03
CA GLY A 50 0.22 3.00 2.15
C GLY A 50 1.65 2.51 1.91
N LEU A 51 2.28 1.95 2.93
CA LEU A 51 3.61 1.38 2.88
C LEU A 51 3.58 -0.10 3.27
N GLY A 52 4.14 -0.94 2.41
CA GLY A 52 4.31 -2.37 2.64
C GLY A 52 5.76 -2.80 2.69
N VAL A 53 6.00 -4.03 3.13
CA VAL A 53 7.29 -4.72 3.03
C VAL A 53 7.07 -6.09 2.43
N ALA A 54 7.80 -6.41 1.39
CA ALA A 54 7.84 -7.73 0.78
C ALA A 54 9.28 -8.16 0.55
N SER A 55 9.65 -9.33 1.04
CA SER A 55 11.02 -9.88 0.88
C SER A 55 12.13 -8.88 1.24
N TYR A 56 11.98 -8.21 2.38
CA TYR A 56 12.90 -7.18 2.90
C TYR A 56 12.97 -5.87 2.08
N LEU A 57 12.10 -5.70 1.10
CA LEU A 57 12.00 -4.47 0.32
C LEU A 57 10.75 -3.71 0.70
N GLY A 58 10.90 -2.41 0.93
CA GLY A 58 9.77 -1.49 1.08
C GLY A 58 9.10 -1.20 -0.25
N SER A 59 7.79 -1.07 -0.23
CA SER A 59 6.98 -0.76 -1.40
C SER A 59 5.85 0.20 -1.07
N ILE A 60 5.40 0.93 -2.07
CA ILE A 60 4.19 1.76 -2.00
C ILE A 60 2.98 0.89 -2.33
N LEU A 61 1.94 1.03 -1.54
CA LEU A 61 0.63 0.43 -1.75
C LEU A 61 -0.34 1.52 -2.15
N GLU A 62 -0.79 1.50 -3.38
CA GLU A 62 -1.85 2.41 -3.85
C GLU A 62 -3.20 1.87 -3.38
N ILE A 63 -3.94 2.68 -2.63
CA ILE A 63 -5.24 2.33 -2.05
C ILE A 63 -6.28 3.29 -2.60
N GLU A 64 -7.30 2.73 -3.20
CA GLU A 64 -8.42 3.47 -3.77
C GLU A 64 -9.70 3.13 -3.02
N ALA A 65 -10.55 4.12 -2.80
CA ALA A 65 -11.88 3.96 -2.26
C ALA A 65 -12.88 4.78 -3.08
N VAL A 66 -14.01 4.18 -3.37
CA VAL A 66 -15.16 4.87 -3.99
C VAL A 66 -16.38 4.64 -3.13
N SER A 67 -17.26 5.64 -3.08
CA SER A 67 -18.49 5.59 -2.30
C SER A 67 -19.72 5.95 -3.16
N PHE A 68 -20.80 5.25 -2.90
CA PHE A 68 -22.10 5.47 -3.53
C PHE A 68 -23.18 5.48 -2.46
N ALA A 69 -24.30 6.11 -2.74
CA ALA A 69 -25.48 5.98 -1.88
C ALA A 69 -25.89 4.51 -1.81
N ALA A 70 -26.16 4.01 -0.60
CA ALA A 70 -26.63 2.65 -0.41
C ALA A 70 -27.96 2.44 -1.13
N ARG A 71 -28.16 1.28 -1.77
CA ARG A 71 -29.42 0.96 -2.48
C ARG A 71 -30.63 0.99 -1.58
N GLU A 72 -30.45 0.57 -0.33
CA GLU A 72 -31.46 0.59 0.72
C GLU A 72 -30.92 1.37 1.92
N SER A 73 -31.70 2.31 2.41
CA SER A 73 -31.32 3.13 3.58
C SER A 73 -31.01 2.23 4.79
N GLY A 74 -29.90 2.49 5.46
CA GLY A 74 -29.45 1.72 6.63
C GLY A 74 -28.78 0.38 6.29
N LYS A 75 -28.62 0.01 5.01
CA LYS A 75 -27.95 -1.24 4.58
C LYS A 75 -26.66 -1.01 3.81
N GLY A 76 -26.05 0.14 3.96
CA GLY A 76 -24.73 0.42 3.40
C GLY A 76 -23.67 -0.54 3.89
N SER A 77 -22.66 -0.76 3.09
CA SER A 77 -21.60 -1.73 3.35
C SER A 77 -20.23 -1.18 2.99
N VAL A 78 -19.22 -1.59 3.77
CA VAL A 78 -17.81 -1.32 3.44
C VAL A 78 -17.18 -2.63 3.01
N ARG A 79 -16.66 -2.69 1.79
CA ARG A 79 -16.14 -3.90 1.17
C ARG A 79 -14.75 -3.69 0.60
N MET A 80 -13.99 -4.77 0.54
CA MET A 80 -12.67 -4.82 -0.06
C MET A 80 -12.53 -6.06 -0.94
N ASN A 81 -11.64 -6.02 -1.91
CA ASN A 81 -11.34 -7.14 -2.80
C ASN A 81 -10.80 -8.35 -2.03
N ASP A 82 -11.04 -9.56 -2.56
CA ASP A 82 -10.64 -10.82 -1.92
C ASP A 82 -9.12 -11.08 -1.91
N THR A 83 -8.33 -10.30 -2.65
CA THR A 83 -6.86 -10.33 -2.60
C THR A 83 -6.28 -9.85 -1.27
N ALA A 84 -7.05 -9.11 -0.47
CA ALA A 84 -6.66 -8.66 0.86
C ALA A 84 -6.69 -9.81 1.88
N GLY A 85 -5.64 -9.94 2.67
CA GLY A 85 -5.58 -10.90 3.78
C GLY A 85 -6.52 -10.53 4.94
N SER A 86 -6.64 -11.42 5.91
CA SER A 86 -7.57 -11.24 7.04
C SER A 86 -7.28 -10.00 7.87
N MET A 87 -6.01 -9.73 8.18
CA MET A 87 -5.62 -8.55 8.97
C MET A 87 -5.92 -7.22 8.25
N VAL A 88 -5.84 -7.21 6.92
CA VAL A 88 -6.25 -6.02 6.14
C VAL A 88 -7.77 -5.85 6.18
N LYS A 89 -8.54 -6.95 6.14
CA LYS A 89 -10.01 -6.90 6.29
C LYS A 89 -10.42 -6.42 7.68
N ASP A 90 -9.71 -6.83 8.73
CA ASP A 90 -9.90 -6.29 10.08
C ASP A 90 -9.59 -4.80 10.15
N SER A 91 -8.54 -4.35 9.46
CA SER A 91 -8.20 -2.92 9.35
C SER A 91 -9.30 -2.11 8.65
N LEU A 92 -9.98 -2.68 7.65
CA LEU A 92 -11.13 -2.07 7.00
C LEU A 92 -12.29 -1.85 7.98
N TYR A 93 -12.59 -2.85 8.81
CA TYR A 93 -13.60 -2.74 9.85
C TYR A 93 -13.23 -1.68 10.89
N ASN A 94 -11.99 -1.71 11.38
CA ASN A 94 -11.48 -0.72 12.32
C ASN A 94 -11.55 0.70 11.76
N ALA A 95 -11.26 0.88 10.47
CA ALA A 95 -11.38 2.16 9.77
C ALA A 95 -12.83 2.68 9.79
N ALA A 96 -13.79 1.84 9.42
CA ALA A 96 -15.21 2.22 9.41
C ALA A 96 -15.70 2.63 10.80
N VAL A 97 -15.36 1.85 11.84
CA VAL A 97 -15.72 2.14 13.23
C VAL A 97 -15.07 3.42 13.75
N SER A 98 -13.78 3.62 13.44
CA SER A 98 -13.06 4.83 13.88
C SER A 98 -13.58 6.09 13.21
N ILE A 99 -13.93 6.04 11.93
CA ILE A 99 -14.53 7.16 11.18
C ILE A 99 -15.86 7.56 11.84
N ARG A 100 -16.73 6.60 12.09
CA ARG A 100 -18.00 6.86 12.80
C ARG A 100 -17.79 7.48 14.17
N LYS A 101 -16.85 6.93 14.94
CA LYS A 101 -16.58 7.39 16.30
C LYS A 101 -15.98 8.79 16.36
N LEU A 102 -15.03 9.10 15.49
CA LEU A 102 -14.26 10.35 15.57
C LEU A 102 -14.95 11.51 14.86
N PHE A 103 -15.67 11.23 13.79
CA PHE A 103 -16.23 12.24 12.89
C PHE A 103 -17.76 12.24 12.82
N ASP A 104 -18.42 11.31 13.54
CA ASP A 104 -19.89 11.11 13.52
C ASP A 104 -20.44 10.86 12.10
N ILE A 105 -19.64 10.19 11.26
CA ILE A 105 -20.01 9.82 9.89
C ILE A 105 -20.60 8.42 9.92
N ASP A 106 -21.89 8.30 9.66
CA ASP A 106 -22.59 7.01 9.58
C ASP A 106 -22.48 6.44 8.15
N LEU A 107 -21.70 5.37 7.99
CA LEU A 107 -21.54 4.67 6.73
C LEU A 107 -22.72 3.74 6.39
N SER A 108 -23.73 3.62 7.25
CA SER A 108 -24.91 2.77 6.96
C SER A 108 -25.76 3.26 5.77
N ALA A 109 -25.63 4.52 5.40
CA ALA A 109 -26.27 5.08 4.21
C ALA A 109 -25.41 5.04 2.93
N THR A 110 -24.22 4.40 3.01
CA THR A 110 -23.22 4.47 1.94
C THR A 110 -22.61 3.10 1.67
N ASP A 111 -22.56 2.71 0.40
CA ASP A 111 -21.74 1.59 -0.05
C ASP A 111 -20.34 2.10 -0.37
N VAL A 112 -19.33 1.58 0.31
CA VAL A 112 -17.92 1.93 0.12
C VAL A 112 -17.16 0.69 -0.39
N HIS A 113 -16.47 0.85 -1.51
CA HIS A 113 -15.60 -0.16 -2.06
C HIS A 113 -14.15 0.30 -1.98
N VAL A 114 -13.30 -0.54 -1.39
CA VAL A 114 -11.87 -0.29 -1.23
C VAL A 114 -11.07 -1.30 -2.04
N ASN A 115 -10.05 -0.85 -2.73
CA ASN A 115 -9.15 -1.68 -3.51
C ASN A 115 -7.68 -1.33 -3.20
N ILE A 116 -6.83 -2.35 -3.12
CA ILE A 116 -5.37 -2.18 -3.14
C ILE A 116 -4.91 -2.51 -4.56
N VAL A 117 -4.41 -1.50 -5.26
CA VAL A 117 -4.00 -1.61 -6.66
C VAL A 117 -2.72 -2.43 -6.79
N GLY A 118 -2.61 -3.25 -7.84
CA GLY A 118 -1.38 -3.98 -8.17
C GLY A 118 -1.46 -5.49 -7.99
N GLY A 119 -2.59 -6.04 -7.50
CA GLY A 119 -2.85 -7.49 -7.49
C GLY A 119 -1.95 -8.33 -6.57
N ALA A 120 -1.04 -7.73 -5.81
CA ALA A 120 -0.24 -8.43 -4.84
C ALA A 120 -1.09 -8.80 -3.62
N LYS A 121 -0.88 -10.00 -3.08
CA LYS A 121 -1.48 -10.38 -1.81
C LYS A 121 -0.87 -9.54 -0.68
N VAL A 122 -1.66 -8.66 -0.12
CA VAL A 122 -1.27 -7.80 1.02
C VAL A 122 -1.92 -8.31 2.28
N ASP A 123 -1.14 -8.48 3.33
CA ASP A 123 -1.65 -8.80 4.66
C ASP A 123 -0.86 -8.04 5.73
N GLY A 124 -1.52 -7.74 6.85
CA GLY A 124 -0.95 -6.98 7.94
C GLY A 124 -1.73 -5.70 8.26
N PRO A 125 -1.72 -5.25 9.54
CA PRO A 125 -2.55 -4.14 10.00
C PRO A 125 -1.99 -2.77 9.61
N SER A 126 -0.78 -2.68 9.10
CA SER A 126 -0.05 -1.42 8.86
C SER A 126 -0.62 -0.56 7.72
N ALA A 127 -1.49 -1.12 6.87
CA ALA A 127 -2.23 -0.38 5.85
C ALA A 127 -3.47 0.35 6.42
N GLY A 128 -3.81 0.12 7.69
CA GLY A 128 -5.04 0.62 8.32
C GLY A 128 -5.20 2.13 8.22
N LEU A 129 -4.14 2.90 8.44
CA LEU A 129 -4.21 4.36 8.33
C LEU A 129 -4.50 4.81 6.90
N ALA A 130 -3.84 4.21 5.91
CA ALA A 130 -4.08 4.57 4.51
C ALA A 130 -5.50 4.19 4.06
N ILE A 131 -6.00 3.02 4.47
CA ILE A 131 -7.39 2.60 4.25
C ILE A 131 -8.37 3.59 4.87
N THR A 132 -8.13 4.00 6.13
CA THR A 132 -8.98 4.98 6.82
C THR A 132 -9.04 6.30 6.08
N LEU A 133 -7.89 6.81 5.63
CA LEU A 133 -7.82 8.06 4.88
C LEU A 133 -8.53 7.97 3.53
N ALA A 134 -8.37 6.87 2.79
CA ALA A 134 -9.05 6.68 1.51
C ALA A 134 -10.59 6.66 1.68
N ILE A 135 -11.09 5.93 2.70
CA ILE A 135 -12.52 5.89 3.02
C ILE A 135 -13.01 7.28 3.46
N PHE A 136 -12.32 7.92 4.39
CA PHE A 136 -12.69 9.25 4.86
C PHE A 136 -12.73 10.26 3.71
N SER A 137 -11.71 10.24 2.85
CA SER A 137 -11.63 11.11 1.68
C SER A 137 -12.82 10.93 0.74
N THR A 138 -13.19 9.70 0.39
CA THR A 138 -14.29 9.46 -0.55
C THR A 138 -15.64 9.84 0.02
N VAL A 139 -15.90 9.59 1.32
CA VAL A 139 -17.21 9.91 1.94
C VAL A 139 -17.37 11.39 2.28
N THR A 140 -16.28 12.11 2.45
CA THR A 140 -16.30 13.56 2.72
C THR A 140 -15.99 14.42 1.50
N SER A 141 -15.56 13.80 0.38
CA SER A 141 -15.05 14.49 -0.81
C SER A 141 -13.83 15.38 -0.54
N LEU A 142 -13.09 15.13 0.55
CA LEU A 142 -11.86 15.85 0.86
C LEU A 142 -10.68 15.20 0.15
N PRO A 143 -9.96 15.93 -0.70
CA PRO A 143 -8.86 15.36 -1.46
C PRO A 143 -7.63 15.11 -0.59
N LEU A 144 -6.85 14.09 -0.95
CA LEU A 144 -5.58 13.73 -0.31
C LEU A 144 -4.41 14.04 -1.23
N ARG A 145 -3.32 14.51 -0.65
CA ARG A 145 -2.05 14.75 -1.37
C ARG A 145 -1.49 13.44 -1.91
N GLN A 146 -1.05 13.46 -3.17
CA GLN A 146 -0.54 12.28 -3.87
C GLN A 146 1.00 12.14 -3.79
N ASP A 147 1.67 13.05 -3.13
CA ASP A 147 3.09 13.02 -2.77
C ASP A 147 3.34 12.58 -1.31
N VAL A 148 2.30 12.10 -0.63
CA VAL A 148 2.37 11.64 0.78
C VAL A 148 1.95 10.19 0.89
N ALA A 149 2.79 9.37 1.50
CA ALA A 149 2.46 8.01 1.89
C ALA A 149 2.39 7.89 3.42
N VAL A 150 1.50 7.04 3.92
CA VAL A 150 1.27 6.86 5.35
C VAL A 150 1.37 5.39 5.74
N THR A 151 1.70 5.11 6.99
CA THR A 151 1.66 3.75 7.54
C THR A 151 1.29 3.80 9.02
N GLY A 152 0.52 2.83 9.46
CA GLY A 152 0.06 2.72 10.84
C GLY A 152 -1.12 1.77 10.96
N GLU A 153 -1.21 1.08 12.07
CA GLU A 153 -2.40 0.35 12.46
C GLU A 153 -3.40 1.32 13.10
N VAL A 154 -4.67 1.24 12.73
CA VAL A 154 -5.73 2.04 13.34
C VAL A 154 -6.53 1.17 14.29
N SER A 155 -6.57 1.57 15.56
CA SER A 155 -7.38 0.90 16.58
C SER A 155 -8.85 1.33 16.50
N LEU A 156 -9.76 0.53 17.07
CA LEU A 156 -11.18 0.89 17.22
C LEU A 156 -11.42 2.23 17.95
N GLN A 157 -10.42 2.68 18.72
CA GLN A 157 -10.47 3.97 19.40
C GLN A 157 -10.01 5.14 18.50
N GLY A 158 -9.60 4.87 17.25
CA GLY A 158 -9.10 5.86 16.32
C GLY A 158 -7.64 6.27 16.56
N GLN A 159 -6.89 5.50 17.35
CA GLN A 159 -5.47 5.78 17.59
C GLN A 159 -4.61 5.07 16.56
N VAL A 160 -3.61 5.77 16.07
CA VAL A 160 -2.57 5.18 15.21
C VAL A 160 -1.53 4.50 16.10
N LYS A 161 -1.30 3.22 15.85
CA LYS A 161 -0.36 2.37 16.59
C LYS A 161 0.92 2.17 15.77
N ALA A 162 2.01 1.90 16.49
CA ALA A 162 3.30 1.57 15.91
C ALA A 162 3.24 0.27 15.10
N ILE A 163 4.04 0.22 14.05
CA ILE A 163 4.14 -0.92 13.11
C ILE A 163 5.60 -1.34 12.92
N GLY A 164 5.80 -2.54 12.44
CA GLY A 164 7.12 -3.05 12.08
C GLY A 164 7.60 -2.63 10.68
N GLY A 165 8.88 -2.88 10.40
CA GLY A 165 9.48 -2.64 9.09
C GLY A 165 9.56 -1.17 8.69
N VAL A 166 9.71 -0.27 9.65
CA VAL A 166 9.70 1.18 9.39
C VAL A 166 10.84 1.59 8.47
N TYR A 167 12.03 1.02 8.65
CA TYR A 167 13.21 1.35 7.84
C TYR A 167 12.97 1.00 6.36
N GLU A 168 12.55 -0.23 6.09
CA GLU A 168 12.24 -0.72 4.74
C GLU A 168 11.13 0.12 4.09
N LYS A 169 10.08 0.42 4.85
CA LYS A 169 8.95 1.24 4.40
C LYS A 169 9.38 2.65 4.00
N LEU A 170 10.17 3.31 4.84
CA LEU A 170 10.69 4.65 4.54
C LEU A 170 11.64 4.63 3.35
N TYR A 171 12.46 3.58 3.22
CA TYR A 171 13.32 3.43 2.05
C TYR A 171 12.47 3.27 0.77
N GLY A 172 11.43 2.43 0.79
CA GLY A 172 10.49 2.28 -0.33
C GLY A 172 9.79 3.59 -0.70
N ALA A 173 9.32 4.35 0.31
CA ALA A 173 8.73 5.66 0.10
C ALA A 173 9.71 6.63 -0.58
N LYS A 174 10.95 6.70 -0.09
CA LYS A 174 12.00 7.55 -0.68
C LYS A 174 12.30 7.18 -2.15
N GLN A 175 12.27 5.90 -2.50
CA GLN A 175 12.49 5.46 -3.88
C GLN A 175 11.33 5.82 -4.81
N ALA A 176 10.14 6.00 -4.25
CA ALA A 176 8.94 6.38 -5.00
C ALA A 176 8.76 7.90 -5.18
N GLY A 177 9.57 8.71 -4.49
CA GLY A 177 9.50 10.19 -4.49
C GLY A 177 8.68 10.73 -3.35
#